data_861d1aaf6e0e8cc86728c1c29fb89988
#
_entry.id   861d1aaf6e0e8cc86728c1c29fb89988
#
_cell.length_a   1.000
_cell.length_b   1.000
_cell.length_c   1.000
_cell.angle_alpha   90.00
_cell.angle_beta   90.00
_cell.angle_gamma   90.00
#
_symmetry.space_group_name_H-M   'P 1'
#
loop_
_entity.id
_entity.type
_entity.pdbx_description
1 polymer ?
#
loop_
_entity_poly.entity_id
_entity_poly.type
_entity_poly.pdbx_seq_one_letter_code
_entity_poly.pdbx_strand_id
1 'polypeptide(L)'
;MITSKTSFLALIGNPVSHSLSPIMQNAAIQYLGLDLIYMAIPCKNEDLERVVNSLKKMNCKGLNITIPFKQKVFDMCSEISPVAKKVKAINTLKLNDNKDWIGTNTDIDGFIYPLKKLNLIKKSSLILGSGGAARSVIQGLIELKLSKITIISRKKNSLNELITNFKNDIEIKGLLSTKNEIKNLIQETDLIINTTPVGMSNSTNIDELPFGQGFGIP
;
A
#
# COMPACT_ATOMS: atom_id res chain seq x y z
N MET A 1 9.44 -24.70 16.87
CA MET A 1 9.98 -25.76 15.95
C MET A 1 8.96 -25.96 14.84
N ILE A 2 9.37 -26.07 13.58
CA ILE A 2 8.45 -26.31 12.45
C ILE A 2 8.13 -27.80 12.41
N THR A 3 6.85 -28.15 12.33
CA THR A 3 6.32 -29.52 12.29
C THR A 3 5.34 -29.69 11.13
N SER A 4 4.83 -30.91 10.92
CA SER A 4 3.78 -31.19 9.93
C SER A 4 2.44 -30.48 10.21
N LYS A 5 2.25 -29.92 11.40
CA LYS A 5 1.05 -29.16 11.81
C LYS A 5 1.19 -27.65 11.63
N THR A 6 2.43 -27.18 11.47
CA THR A 6 2.70 -25.75 11.34
C THR A 6 1.99 -25.15 10.12
N SER A 7 1.19 -24.14 10.35
CA SER A 7 0.54 -23.35 9.28
C SER A 7 1.44 -22.20 8.83
N PHE A 8 1.05 -21.49 7.77
CA PHE A 8 1.84 -20.35 7.32
C PHE A 8 1.00 -19.15 6.90
N LEU A 9 1.67 -18.01 6.93
CA LEU A 9 1.24 -16.73 6.35
C LEU A 9 2.22 -16.37 5.24
N ALA A 10 1.79 -15.58 4.26
CA ALA A 10 2.70 -15.18 3.19
C ALA A 10 2.50 -13.73 2.74
N LEU A 11 3.57 -13.14 2.19
CA LEU A 11 3.55 -11.91 1.40
C LEU A 11 3.65 -12.27 -0.08
N ILE A 12 2.73 -11.75 -0.90
CA ILE A 12 2.75 -11.89 -2.36
C ILE A 12 2.99 -10.53 -3.00
N GLY A 13 3.94 -10.49 -3.92
CA GLY A 13 4.29 -9.29 -4.69
C GLY A 13 5.40 -9.56 -5.70
N ASN A 14 5.83 -8.52 -6.41
CA ASN A 14 6.96 -8.61 -7.33
C ASN A 14 7.63 -7.21 -7.53
N PRO A 15 8.87 -7.02 -7.08
CA PRO A 15 9.71 -7.94 -6.29
C PRO A 15 9.31 -7.98 -4.80
N VAL A 16 9.67 -9.05 -4.10
CA VAL A 16 9.46 -9.21 -2.64
C VAL A 16 10.72 -9.68 -1.90
N SER A 17 11.82 -9.92 -2.62
CA SER A 17 13.09 -10.43 -2.06
C SER A 17 13.71 -9.55 -0.97
N HIS A 18 13.39 -8.26 -0.98
CA HIS A 18 13.92 -7.27 -0.02
C HIS A 18 12.95 -6.89 1.08
N SER A 19 11.81 -7.58 1.14
CA SER A 19 10.80 -7.29 2.15
C SER A 19 11.30 -7.65 3.55
N LEU A 20 11.16 -6.72 4.48
CA LEU A 20 11.41 -6.94 5.90
C LEU A 20 10.25 -7.66 6.61
N SER A 21 9.11 -7.85 5.92
CA SER A 21 7.94 -8.49 6.51
C SER A 21 8.23 -9.88 7.09
N PRO A 22 9.00 -10.78 6.42
CA PRO A 22 9.31 -12.08 7.01
C PRO A 22 10.07 -11.98 8.34
N ILE A 23 11.05 -11.08 8.44
CA ILE A 23 11.83 -10.88 9.68
C ILE A 23 10.91 -10.37 10.79
N MET A 24 10.14 -9.33 10.53
CA MET A 24 9.23 -8.72 11.50
C MET A 24 8.14 -9.68 11.96
N GLN A 25 7.46 -10.34 11.02
CA GLN A 25 6.34 -11.21 11.32
C GLN A 25 6.78 -12.49 12.03
N ASN A 26 7.90 -13.11 11.63
CA ASN A 26 8.39 -14.31 12.32
C ASN A 26 8.88 -13.97 13.74
N ALA A 27 9.45 -12.81 13.98
CA ALA A 27 9.79 -12.36 15.34
C ALA A 27 8.53 -12.24 16.22
N ALA A 28 7.45 -11.65 15.69
CA ALA A 28 6.17 -11.56 16.38
C ALA A 28 5.53 -12.94 16.63
N ILE A 29 5.52 -13.80 15.64
CA ILE A 29 5.03 -15.19 15.73
C ILE A 29 5.77 -15.95 16.84
N GLN A 30 7.08 -15.85 16.87
CA GLN A 30 7.92 -16.48 17.89
C GLN A 30 7.63 -15.91 19.30
N TYR A 31 7.55 -14.59 19.42
CA TYR A 31 7.24 -13.93 20.70
C TYR A 31 5.88 -14.35 21.25
N LEU A 32 4.88 -14.53 20.37
CA LEU A 32 3.54 -14.95 20.74
C LEU A 32 3.38 -16.48 20.90
N GLY A 33 4.44 -17.27 20.67
CA GLY A 33 4.39 -18.72 20.77
C GLY A 33 3.46 -19.42 19.77
N LEU A 34 3.21 -18.80 18.61
CA LEU A 34 2.28 -19.32 17.60
C LEU A 34 2.95 -20.41 16.73
N ASP A 35 2.21 -21.48 16.41
CA ASP A 35 2.65 -22.51 15.46
C ASP A 35 2.41 -22.07 14.01
N LEU A 36 3.10 -21.01 13.63
CA LEU A 36 3.02 -20.34 12.32
C LEU A 36 4.41 -20.01 11.79
N ILE A 37 4.52 -19.86 10.48
CA ILE A 37 5.65 -19.23 9.80
C ILE A 37 5.16 -18.17 8.82
N TYR A 38 6.00 -17.20 8.52
CA TYR A 38 5.71 -16.17 7.53
C TYR A 38 6.77 -16.19 6.42
N MET A 39 6.33 -16.20 5.17
CA MET A 39 7.19 -16.29 4.00
C MET A 39 6.90 -15.17 3.01
N ALA A 40 7.91 -14.76 2.21
CA ALA A 40 7.72 -13.95 1.02
C ALA A 40 7.71 -14.84 -0.21
N ILE A 41 6.67 -14.74 -1.03
CA ILE A 41 6.47 -15.52 -2.25
C ILE A 41 6.48 -14.57 -3.45
N PRO A 42 7.56 -14.54 -4.25
CA PRO A 42 7.56 -13.78 -5.49
C PRO A 42 6.55 -14.39 -6.47
N CYS A 43 5.77 -13.55 -7.12
CA CYS A 43 4.71 -14.00 -8.02
C CYS A 43 4.72 -13.15 -9.30
N LYS A 44 4.69 -13.80 -10.46
CA LYS A 44 4.49 -13.11 -11.72
C LYS A 44 3.02 -12.73 -11.90
N ASN A 45 2.76 -11.73 -12.73
CA ASN A 45 1.41 -11.24 -12.94
C ASN A 45 0.46 -12.29 -13.52
N GLU A 46 0.94 -13.08 -14.45
CA GLU A 46 0.22 -14.18 -15.09
C GLU A 46 -0.12 -15.34 -14.16
N ASP A 47 0.61 -15.47 -13.06
CA ASP A 47 0.46 -16.58 -12.09
C ASP A 47 -0.38 -16.22 -10.86
N LEU A 48 -0.71 -14.93 -10.67
CA LEU A 48 -1.29 -14.42 -9.44
C LEU A 48 -2.53 -15.20 -8.98
N GLU A 49 -3.51 -15.35 -9.86
CA GLU A 49 -4.77 -16.03 -9.53
C GLU A 49 -4.53 -17.50 -9.16
N ARG A 50 -3.70 -18.19 -9.93
CA ARG A 50 -3.35 -19.59 -9.67
C ARG A 50 -2.65 -19.75 -8.33
N VAL A 51 -1.68 -18.88 -8.01
CA VAL A 51 -0.94 -18.91 -6.75
C VAL A 51 -1.87 -18.63 -5.58
N VAL A 52 -2.67 -17.55 -5.62
CA VAL A 52 -3.60 -17.18 -4.54
C VAL A 52 -4.62 -18.29 -4.28
N ASN A 53 -5.16 -18.91 -5.33
CA ASN A 53 -6.11 -20.02 -5.20
C ASN A 53 -5.45 -21.31 -4.68
N SER A 54 -4.20 -21.59 -5.06
CA SER A 54 -3.48 -22.77 -4.56
C SER A 54 -3.16 -22.66 -3.07
N LEU A 55 -2.83 -21.48 -2.58
CA LEU A 55 -2.49 -21.24 -1.18
C LEU A 55 -3.66 -21.55 -0.22
N LYS A 56 -4.92 -21.41 -0.64
CA LYS A 56 -6.08 -21.87 0.12
C LYS A 56 -6.00 -23.37 0.47
N LYS A 57 -5.50 -24.18 -0.48
CA LYS A 57 -5.40 -25.65 -0.34
C LYS A 57 -4.16 -26.10 0.42
N MET A 58 -3.19 -25.21 0.62
CA MET A 58 -1.89 -25.49 1.23
C MET A 58 -1.80 -25.09 2.71
N ASN A 59 -2.93 -24.99 3.42
CA ASN A 59 -2.97 -24.57 4.83
C ASN A 59 -2.44 -23.14 5.10
N CYS A 60 -2.45 -22.26 4.10
CA CYS A 60 -2.15 -20.84 4.28
C CYS A 60 -3.30 -20.15 5.02
N LYS A 61 -3.00 -19.46 6.12
CA LYS A 61 -4.01 -18.82 6.98
C LYS A 61 -4.31 -17.39 6.58
N GLY A 62 -3.41 -16.73 5.85
CA GLY A 62 -3.58 -15.37 5.40
C GLY A 62 -2.45 -14.91 4.50
N LEU A 63 -2.73 -13.87 3.73
CA LEU A 63 -1.79 -13.28 2.80
C LEU A 63 -1.69 -11.77 3.01
N ASN A 64 -0.48 -11.24 2.97
CA ASN A 64 -0.30 -9.84 2.63
C ASN A 64 -0.07 -9.70 1.12
N ILE A 65 -0.64 -8.66 0.54
CA ILE A 65 -0.53 -8.36 -0.88
C ILE A 65 0.19 -7.02 -1.03
N THR A 66 1.26 -7.02 -1.82
CA THR A 66 2.01 -5.79 -2.12
C THR A 66 2.05 -5.50 -3.63
N ILE A 67 2.88 -4.55 -4.03
CA ILE A 67 3.07 -4.15 -5.43
C ILE A 67 3.37 -5.37 -6.31
N PRO A 68 2.74 -5.50 -7.50
CA PRO A 68 1.75 -4.61 -8.11
C PRO A 68 0.30 -5.10 -7.95
N PHE A 69 -0.03 -5.92 -6.96
CA PHE A 69 -1.21 -6.79 -6.95
C PHE A 69 -2.39 -6.29 -6.10
N LYS A 70 -2.24 -5.20 -5.31
CA LYS A 70 -3.28 -4.74 -4.37
C LYS A 70 -4.65 -4.46 -5.01
N GLN A 71 -4.70 -4.09 -6.27
CA GLN A 71 -5.95 -3.88 -7.01
C GLN A 71 -6.44 -5.16 -7.71
N LYS A 72 -5.53 -6.08 -8.05
CA LYS A 72 -5.83 -7.26 -8.86
C LYS A 72 -6.47 -8.40 -8.09
N VAL A 73 -6.31 -8.42 -6.77
CA VAL A 73 -6.86 -9.50 -5.91
C VAL A 73 -8.33 -9.28 -5.54
N PHE A 74 -8.95 -8.21 -6.02
CA PHE A 74 -10.36 -7.90 -5.73
C PHE A 74 -11.30 -9.03 -6.12
N ASP A 75 -11.18 -9.50 -7.36
CA ASP A 75 -12.06 -10.54 -7.92
C ASP A 75 -11.79 -11.94 -7.35
N MET A 76 -10.74 -12.08 -6.52
CA MET A 76 -10.37 -13.32 -5.86
C MET A 76 -10.97 -13.46 -4.45
N CYS A 77 -11.67 -12.42 -3.97
CA CYS A 77 -12.29 -12.37 -2.65
C CYS A 77 -13.78 -12.63 -2.72
N SER A 78 -14.30 -13.49 -1.83
CA SER A 78 -15.75 -13.67 -1.64
C SER A 78 -16.37 -12.48 -0.91
N GLU A 79 -15.59 -11.86 -0.04
CA GLU A 79 -16.00 -10.69 0.74
C GLU A 79 -14.89 -9.65 0.77
N ILE A 80 -15.27 -8.38 0.72
CA ILE A 80 -14.33 -7.25 0.77
C ILE A 80 -14.85 -6.25 1.79
N SER A 81 -13.97 -5.84 2.72
CA SER A 81 -14.30 -4.85 3.74
C SER A 81 -14.71 -3.51 3.11
N PRO A 82 -15.59 -2.73 3.77
CA PRO A 82 -16.05 -1.43 3.25
C PRO A 82 -14.88 -0.49 2.92
N VAL A 83 -13.85 -0.47 3.75
CA VAL A 83 -12.67 0.36 3.54
C VAL A 83 -11.88 -0.05 2.31
N ALA A 84 -11.66 -1.36 2.10
CA ALA A 84 -10.96 -1.85 0.92
C ALA A 84 -11.77 -1.60 -0.38
N LYS A 85 -13.11 -1.70 -0.32
CA LYS A 85 -14.00 -1.32 -1.43
C LYS A 85 -13.85 0.16 -1.77
N LYS A 86 -13.86 1.04 -0.77
CA LYS A 86 -13.73 2.49 -0.96
C LYS A 86 -12.41 2.86 -1.62
N VAL A 87 -11.29 2.33 -1.16
CA VAL A 87 -9.97 2.63 -1.71
C VAL A 87 -9.63 1.82 -2.97
N LYS A 88 -10.40 0.80 -3.30
CA LYS A 88 -10.15 -0.14 -4.40
C LYS A 88 -8.74 -0.74 -4.35
N ALA A 89 -8.29 -1.12 -3.16
CA ALA A 89 -7.00 -1.76 -2.93
C ALA A 89 -7.08 -2.69 -1.71
N ILE A 90 -6.58 -3.90 -1.86
CA ILE A 90 -6.51 -4.92 -0.81
C ILE A 90 -5.03 -5.20 -0.54
N ASN A 91 -4.61 -5.14 0.72
CA ASN A 91 -3.26 -5.51 1.14
C ASN A 91 -3.23 -6.73 2.05
N THR A 92 -4.40 -7.20 2.52
CA THR A 92 -4.50 -8.32 3.45
C THR A 92 -5.67 -9.22 3.07
N LEU A 93 -5.41 -10.51 2.95
CA LEU A 93 -6.39 -11.56 2.75
C LEU A 93 -6.39 -12.50 3.97
N LYS A 94 -7.58 -12.87 4.43
CA LYS A 94 -7.81 -13.85 5.50
C LYS A 94 -8.82 -14.88 5.00
N LEU A 95 -8.66 -16.14 5.37
CA LEU A 95 -9.68 -17.16 5.11
C LEU A 95 -10.85 -17.02 6.09
N ASN A 96 -12.07 -17.13 5.57
CA ASN A 96 -13.27 -17.34 6.36
C ASN A 96 -13.46 -18.85 6.69
N ASP A 97 -14.55 -19.18 7.37
CA ASP A 97 -14.87 -20.54 7.77
C ASP A 97 -15.12 -21.46 6.57
N ASN A 98 -15.60 -20.90 5.44
CA ASN A 98 -15.79 -21.61 4.17
C ASN A 98 -14.48 -21.77 3.36
N LYS A 99 -13.35 -21.34 3.92
CA LYS A 99 -12.04 -21.29 3.27
C LYS A 99 -12.01 -20.38 2.04
N ASP A 100 -12.82 -19.32 2.01
CA ASP A 100 -12.75 -18.30 0.99
C ASP A 100 -11.98 -17.07 1.48
N TRP A 101 -11.36 -16.34 0.54
CA TRP A 101 -10.62 -15.13 0.88
C TRP A 101 -11.56 -13.96 1.20
N ILE A 102 -11.36 -13.36 2.37
CA ILE A 102 -11.88 -12.05 2.75
C ILE A 102 -10.77 -11.04 2.58
N GLY A 103 -11.04 -9.97 1.83
CA GLY A 103 -10.08 -8.90 1.56
C GLY A 103 -10.27 -7.67 2.43
N THR A 104 -9.18 -7.11 2.95
CA THR A 104 -9.19 -5.83 3.67
C THR A 104 -7.95 -4.99 3.33
N ASN A 105 -7.95 -3.73 3.83
CA ASN A 105 -6.83 -2.83 3.70
C ASN A 105 -6.42 -2.29 5.07
N THR A 106 -5.23 -2.65 5.51
CA THR A 106 -4.62 -2.22 6.78
C THR A 106 -3.57 -1.11 6.60
N ASP A 107 -3.26 -0.72 5.36
CA ASP A 107 -2.30 0.36 5.09
C ASP A 107 -2.82 1.70 5.62
N ILE A 108 -4.14 1.90 5.63
CA ILE A 108 -4.79 3.14 6.07
C ILE A 108 -4.49 3.36 7.54
N ASP A 109 -4.80 2.38 8.39
CA ASP A 109 -4.54 2.47 9.83
C ASP A 109 -3.05 2.61 10.11
N GLY A 110 -2.21 1.86 9.38
CA GLY A 110 -0.76 1.95 9.48
C GLY A 110 -0.22 3.33 9.13
N PHE A 111 -0.78 3.97 8.10
CA PHE A 111 -0.43 5.34 7.71
C PHE A 111 -0.92 6.38 8.73
N ILE A 112 -2.14 6.26 9.23
CA ILE A 112 -2.73 7.21 10.17
C ILE A 112 -2.03 7.15 11.53
N TYR A 113 -1.67 5.98 12.00
CA TYR A 113 -1.20 5.75 13.37
C TYR A 113 -0.07 6.70 13.81
N PRO A 114 1.04 6.87 13.09
CA PRO A 114 2.11 7.81 13.47
C PRO A 114 1.68 9.28 13.36
N LEU A 115 0.68 9.58 12.53
CA LEU A 115 0.23 10.95 12.26
C LEU A 115 -0.84 11.45 13.24
N LYS A 116 -1.45 10.57 14.05
CA LYS A 116 -2.53 10.93 15.00
C LYS A 116 -2.14 12.02 16.00
N LYS A 117 -0.85 12.15 16.30
CA LYS A 117 -0.34 13.17 17.22
C LYS A 117 -0.13 14.55 16.58
N LEU A 118 -0.19 14.63 15.25
CA LEU A 118 -0.01 15.86 14.51
C LEU A 118 -1.37 16.53 14.28
N ASN A 119 -1.40 17.86 14.41
CA ASN A 119 -2.58 18.62 14.05
C ASN A 119 -2.59 18.87 12.53
N LEU A 120 -3.26 17.99 11.79
CA LEU A 120 -3.35 18.02 10.32
C LEU A 120 -4.70 18.55 9.82
N ILE A 121 -5.59 19.00 10.72
CA ILE A 121 -6.90 19.55 10.35
C ILE A 121 -6.72 20.77 9.45
N LYS A 122 -7.43 20.78 8.31
CA LYS A 122 -7.37 21.82 7.27
C LYS A 122 -5.98 22.04 6.65
N LYS A 123 -5.05 21.15 6.85
CA LYS A 123 -3.72 21.17 6.21
C LYS A 123 -3.79 20.66 4.77
N SER A 124 -2.75 20.97 3.99
CA SER A 124 -2.57 20.51 2.62
C SER A 124 -1.54 19.39 2.51
N SER A 125 -1.67 18.54 1.50
CA SER A 125 -0.68 17.50 1.25
C SER A 125 -0.30 17.36 -0.22
N LEU A 126 0.94 16.93 -0.45
CA LEU A 126 1.50 16.54 -1.73
C LEU A 126 1.81 15.06 -1.73
N ILE A 127 1.16 14.31 -2.62
CA ILE A 127 1.38 12.87 -2.78
C ILE A 127 2.16 12.63 -4.08
N LEU A 128 3.24 11.89 -3.98
CA LEU A 128 4.05 11.45 -5.10
C LEU A 128 3.66 10.02 -5.44
N GLY A 129 3.07 9.82 -6.63
CA GLY A 129 2.57 8.53 -7.09
C GLY A 129 1.06 8.39 -7.09
N SER A 130 0.53 7.48 -7.92
CA SER A 130 -0.91 7.19 -8.09
C SER A 130 -1.22 5.69 -8.05
N GLY A 131 -0.40 4.90 -7.33
CA GLY A 131 -0.58 3.46 -7.17
C GLY A 131 -1.50 3.05 -6.03
N GLY A 132 -1.49 1.75 -5.69
CA GLY A 132 -2.31 1.20 -4.61
C GLY A 132 -2.03 1.83 -3.23
N ALA A 133 -0.77 2.20 -2.93
CA ALA A 133 -0.42 2.88 -1.69
C ALA A 133 -1.03 4.30 -1.62
N ALA A 134 -1.02 5.05 -2.73
CA ALA A 134 -1.63 6.38 -2.78
C ALA A 134 -3.12 6.36 -2.42
N ARG A 135 -3.85 5.31 -2.81
CA ARG A 135 -5.27 5.14 -2.47
C ARG A 135 -5.51 5.06 -0.96
N SER A 136 -4.70 4.27 -0.28
CA SER A 136 -4.78 4.13 1.18
C SER A 136 -4.36 5.41 1.90
N VAL A 137 -3.32 6.09 1.40
CA VAL A 137 -2.86 7.39 1.92
C VAL A 137 -3.95 8.44 1.79
N ILE A 138 -4.60 8.60 0.62
CA ILE A 138 -5.68 9.58 0.42
C ILE A 138 -6.82 9.33 1.42
N GLN A 139 -7.26 8.07 1.57
CA GLN A 139 -8.29 7.74 2.54
C GLN A 139 -7.86 8.14 3.97
N GLY A 140 -6.62 7.84 4.35
CA GLY A 140 -6.09 8.24 5.65
C GLY A 140 -6.05 9.76 5.86
N LEU A 141 -5.69 10.53 4.82
CA LEU A 141 -5.69 12.00 4.86
C LEU A 141 -7.11 12.58 5.00
N ILE A 142 -8.10 11.95 4.37
CA ILE A 142 -9.52 12.31 4.53
C ILE A 142 -9.95 12.09 5.99
N GLU A 143 -9.59 10.95 6.59
CA GLU A 143 -9.90 10.64 8.00
C GLU A 143 -9.18 11.58 8.98
N LEU A 144 -7.98 12.05 8.63
CA LEU A 144 -7.24 13.08 9.37
C LEU A 144 -7.75 14.51 9.11
N LYS A 145 -8.81 14.68 8.27
CA LYS A 145 -9.49 15.94 7.97
C LYS A 145 -8.61 17.00 7.32
N LEU A 146 -7.71 16.58 6.43
CA LEU A 146 -7.01 17.52 5.56
C LEU A 146 -8.01 18.21 4.62
N SER A 147 -7.67 19.41 4.16
CA SER A 147 -8.55 20.20 3.26
C SER A 147 -8.27 19.96 1.78
N LYS A 148 -7.01 19.67 1.43
CA LYS A 148 -6.56 19.62 0.03
C LYS A 148 -5.46 18.61 -0.19
N ILE A 149 -5.54 17.90 -1.32
CA ILE A 149 -4.52 16.97 -1.78
C ILE A 149 -4.08 17.33 -3.19
N THR A 150 -2.77 17.46 -3.38
CA THR A 150 -2.16 17.52 -4.72
C THR A 150 -1.44 16.21 -5.00
N ILE A 151 -1.66 15.60 -6.17
CA ILE A 151 -1.04 14.34 -6.56
C ILE A 151 -0.19 14.56 -7.79
N ILE A 152 1.06 14.12 -7.72
CA ILE A 152 1.97 14.09 -8.87
C ILE A 152 2.14 12.66 -9.34
N SER A 153 1.91 12.41 -10.63
CA SER A 153 2.04 11.09 -11.24
C SER A 153 2.63 11.17 -12.64
N ARG A 154 3.32 10.11 -13.05
CA ARG A 154 3.77 9.92 -14.44
C ARG A 154 2.69 9.25 -15.31
N LYS A 155 1.69 8.63 -14.70
CA LYS A 155 0.66 7.82 -15.37
C LYS A 155 -0.69 8.55 -15.35
N LYS A 156 -1.08 9.14 -16.48
CA LYS A 156 -2.33 9.91 -16.63
C LYS A 156 -3.58 9.09 -16.25
N ASN A 157 -3.67 7.85 -16.72
CA ASN A 157 -4.86 7.02 -16.50
C ASN A 157 -5.08 6.70 -15.02
N SER A 158 -4.03 6.22 -14.31
CA SER A 158 -4.14 5.94 -12.87
C SER A 158 -4.33 7.20 -12.03
N LEU A 159 -3.81 8.35 -12.46
CA LEU A 159 -4.07 9.63 -11.80
C LEU A 159 -5.54 10.03 -11.92
N ASN A 160 -6.10 9.97 -13.12
CA ASN A 160 -7.50 10.31 -13.38
C ASN A 160 -8.47 9.37 -12.64
N GLU A 161 -8.19 8.08 -12.64
CA GLU A 161 -8.97 7.09 -11.90
C GLU A 161 -8.98 7.38 -10.40
N LEU A 162 -7.82 7.74 -9.84
CA LEU A 162 -7.65 8.04 -8.44
C LEU A 162 -8.41 9.32 -8.06
N ILE A 163 -8.30 10.40 -8.85
CA ILE A 163 -9.06 11.63 -8.65
C ILE A 163 -10.56 11.35 -8.71
N THR A 164 -11.03 10.61 -9.72
CA THR A 164 -12.44 10.26 -9.88
C THR A 164 -12.98 9.48 -8.67
N ASN A 165 -12.16 8.64 -8.06
CA ASN A 165 -12.56 7.84 -6.90
C ASN A 165 -12.78 8.68 -5.63
N PHE A 166 -12.06 9.81 -5.48
CA PHE A 166 -12.06 10.59 -4.23
C PHE A 166 -12.55 12.05 -4.37
N LYS A 167 -12.87 12.53 -5.56
CA LYS A 167 -13.26 13.93 -5.81
C LYS A 167 -14.45 14.43 -5.01
N ASN A 168 -15.31 13.55 -4.54
CA ASN A 168 -16.47 13.92 -3.72
C ASN A 168 -16.16 13.96 -2.21
N ASP A 169 -15.01 13.44 -1.80
CA ASP A 169 -14.62 13.33 -0.38
C ASP A 169 -13.66 14.46 0.04
N ILE A 170 -12.84 14.98 -0.89
CA ILE A 170 -11.82 15.98 -0.61
C ILE A 170 -11.45 16.77 -1.88
N GLU A 171 -11.01 18.03 -1.71
CA GLU A 171 -10.42 18.80 -2.81
C GLU A 171 -9.12 18.10 -3.27
N ILE A 172 -9.11 17.64 -4.52
CA ILE A 172 -8.00 16.87 -5.08
C ILE A 172 -7.58 17.40 -6.46
N LYS A 173 -6.29 17.75 -6.59
CA LYS A 173 -5.68 18.20 -7.83
C LYS A 173 -4.64 17.19 -8.32
N GLY A 174 -4.69 16.83 -9.59
CA GLY A 174 -3.69 15.95 -10.21
C GLY A 174 -2.77 16.73 -11.16
N LEU A 175 -1.49 16.44 -11.10
CA LEU A 175 -0.47 16.98 -11.99
C LEU A 175 0.33 15.85 -12.63
N LEU A 176 0.57 15.97 -13.93
CA LEU A 176 1.55 15.12 -14.61
C LEU A 176 2.94 15.73 -14.37
N SER A 177 3.88 14.90 -13.96
CA SER A 177 5.20 15.30 -13.49
C SER A 177 5.94 16.23 -14.47
N THR A 178 6.12 17.50 -14.06
CA THR A 178 7.13 18.41 -14.61
C THR A 178 7.95 18.98 -13.45
N LYS A 179 9.30 18.99 -13.61
CA LYS A 179 10.24 19.31 -12.51
C LYS A 179 10.04 20.71 -11.91
N ASN A 180 9.65 21.69 -12.72
CA ASN A 180 9.56 23.10 -12.28
C ASN A 180 8.32 23.38 -11.40
N GLU A 181 7.21 22.71 -11.63
CA GLU A 181 5.99 22.90 -10.83
C GLU A 181 6.12 22.29 -9.43
N ILE A 182 6.94 21.24 -9.28
CA ILE A 182 7.12 20.51 -8.00
C ILE A 182 7.75 21.41 -6.94
N LYS A 183 8.72 22.27 -7.31
CA LYS A 183 9.45 23.10 -6.35
C LYS A 183 8.53 24.06 -5.59
N ASN A 184 7.65 24.75 -6.30
CA ASN A 184 6.70 25.69 -5.69
C ASN A 184 5.68 24.95 -4.80
N LEU A 185 5.21 23.79 -5.25
CA LEU A 185 4.27 22.95 -4.49
C LEU A 185 4.84 22.45 -3.17
N ILE A 186 6.13 22.12 -3.13
CA ILE A 186 6.79 21.69 -1.88
C ILE A 186 6.77 22.80 -0.84
N GLN A 187 7.02 24.05 -1.24
CA GLN A 187 7.05 25.20 -0.34
C GLN A 187 5.67 25.57 0.22
N GLU A 188 4.61 25.25 -0.52
CA GLU A 188 3.22 25.58 -0.17
C GLU A 188 2.47 24.42 0.51
N THR A 189 3.15 23.31 0.79
CA THR A 189 2.52 22.08 1.27
C THR A 189 2.94 21.77 2.70
N ASP A 190 1.97 21.45 3.56
CA ASP A 190 2.22 21.10 4.96
C ASP A 190 2.76 19.67 5.13
N LEU A 191 2.42 18.75 4.24
CA LEU A 191 2.79 17.33 4.34
C LEU A 191 3.13 16.73 2.97
N ILE A 192 4.30 16.13 2.83
CA ILE A 192 4.76 15.46 1.62
C ILE A 192 4.81 13.95 1.86
N ILE A 193 4.20 13.18 0.96
CA ILE A 193 4.12 11.72 1.07
C ILE A 193 4.62 11.06 -0.21
N ASN A 194 5.67 10.24 -0.08
CA ASN A 194 6.15 9.40 -1.17
C ASN A 194 5.42 8.05 -1.18
N THR A 195 4.64 7.78 -2.21
CA THR A 195 3.99 6.49 -2.47
C THR A 195 4.58 5.76 -3.68
N THR A 196 5.74 6.23 -4.16
CA THR A 196 6.48 5.62 -5.27
C THR A 196 7.56 4.67 -4.76
N PRO A 197 8.11 3.78 -5.62
CA PRO A 197 9.28 2.98 -5.27
C PRO A 197 10.61 3.78 -5.27
N VAL A 198 10.60 5.04 -5.70
CA VAL A 198 11.83 5.87 -5.74
C VAL A 198 12.37 6.10 -4.33
N GLY A 199 13.67 5.88 -4.16
CA GLY A 199 14.33 5.91 -2.84
C GLY A 199 14.33 4.57 -2.09
N MET A 200 13.76 3.50 -2.64
CA MET A 200 13.93 2.16 -2.10
C MET A 200 15.32 1.61 -2.50
N SER A 201 15.95 0.84 -1.59
CA SER A 201 17.32 0.30 -1.73
C SER A 201 17.60 -0.51 -3.01
N ASN A 202 16.58 -0.86 -3.76
CA ASN A 202 16.65 -1.60 -5.04
C ASN A 202 16.08 -0.82 -6.23
N SER A 203 15.75 0.45 -6.06
CA SER A 203 15.53 1.32 -7.21
C SER A 203 16.88 1.56 -7.87
N THR A 204 16.93 1.61 -9.20
CA THR A 204 18.14 1.90 -9.97
C THR A 204 18.82 3.23 -9.56
N ASN A 205 18.17 4.03 -8.74
CA ASN A 205 18.58 5.34 -8.27
C ASN A 205 18.24 5.50 -6.78
N ILE A 206 19.05 4.86 -5.91
CA ILE A 206 18.91 4.93 -4.43
C ILE A 206 19.01 6.38 -3.92
N ASP A 207 19.83 7.20 -4.58
CA ASP A 207 20.09 8.59 -4.21
C ASP A 207 19.10 9.58 -4.88
N GLU A 208 18.17 9.12 -5.68
CA GLU A 208 17.16 9.98 -6.28
C GLU A 208 15.97 10.19 -5.33
N LEU A 209 15.76 11.43 -4.95
CA LEU A 209 14.46 11.83 -4.39
C LEU A 209 13.38 11.71 -5.49
N PRO A 210 12.13 11.42 -5.15
CA PRO A 210 11.03 11.29 -6.11
C PRO A 210 10.81 12.52 -7.01
N PHE A 211 11.39 13.65 -6.66
CA PHE A 211 11.32 14.93 -7.35
C PHE A 211 12.68 15.38 -7.94
N GLY A 212 13.74 14.54 -7.91
CA GLY A 212 15.08 14.83 -8.44
C GLY A 212 16.04 15.42 -7.41
N GLN A 213 17.35 15.47 -7.76
CA GLN A 213 18.37 16.08 -6.90
C GLN A 213 18.22 17.61 -6.88
N GLY A 214 18.56 18.23 -5.75
CA GLY A 214 18.60 19.69 -5.60
C GLY A 214 17.38 20.33 -4.94
N PHE A 215 16.44 19.56 -4.43
CA PHE A 215 15.38 20.07 -3.57
C PHE A 215 15.84 20.00 -2.12
N GLY A 216 16.36 21.12 -1.58
CA GLY A 216 16.47 21.29 -0.15
C GLY A 216 15.06 21.20 0.45
N ILE A 217 14.83 20.16 1.25
CA ILE A 217 13.67 20.16 2.16
C ILE A 217 14.06 21.11 3.29
N PRO A 218 13.23 22.11 3.62
CA PRO A 218 13.51 23.03 4.71
C PRO A 218 13.57 22.29 6.05
#